data_58cde770a8392516d4b0a8a408562868
#
_entry.id   58cde770a8392516d4b0a8a408562868
#
_cell.length_a   1.000
_cell.length_b   1.000
_cell.length_c   1.000
_cell.angle_alpha   90.00
_cell.angle_beta   90.00
_cell.angle_gamma   90.00
#
_symmetry.space_group_name_H-M   'P 1'
#
loop_
_entity.id
_entity.type
_entity.pdbx_description
1 polymer ?
#
loop_
_entity_poly.entity_id
_entity_poly.type
_entity_poly.pdbx_seq_one_letter_code
_entity_poly.pdbx_strand_id
1 'polypeptide(L)'
;MGKSLITGGAGFIGSNMTRFLLDKGESVRILDNFETGREENIEPIRRDIDLTEGDVRDMDSVKKAVSGVDTVYHLAALGSVPRSLKDPVTTHDVNVNGTFNVLLAARDASVERLVLASSSSIYGENAVLPQHEGLPLAPISPYGGSKAIGEILLKSFYEAYGMESLSLRYYNVFGPRQDPTSQYAAAIPLFVSALMRDTPPTIFDDGEQSRGFTYIDNVMNANYLAATCSKATGEAMNISTSDAVTVNTVVNTIRELLGKNHIEPIYTDPRPGDIKHSLADIGKAKKLIGFEPSVSFDQGIRRAIDWYRENL
;
A
#
# COMPACT_ATOMS: atom_id res chain seq x y z
N MET A 1 17.74 19.95 -0.13
CA MET A 1 16.44 19.27 -0.28
C MET A 1 16.67 18.11 -1.23
N GLY A 2 16.35 16.90 -0.79
CA GLY A 2 16.53 15.70 -1.60
C GLY A 2 15.52 15.62 -2.74
N LYS A 3 15.84 14.88 -3.78
CA LYS A 3 14.91 14.54 -4.86
C LYS A 3 14.42 13.11 -4.69
N SER A 4 13.11 12.94 -4.54
CA SER A 4 12.49 11.64 -4.35
C SER A 4 11.81 11.13 -5.63
N LEU A 5 11.97 9.84 -5.94
CA LEU A 5 11.20 9.14 -6.95
C LEU A 5 10.10 8.31 -6.29
N ILE A 6 8.87 8.43 -6.79
CA ILE A 6 7.75 7.55 -6.44
C ILE A 6 7.36 6.75 -7.67
N THR A 7 7.58 5.44 -7.69
CA THR A 7 7.00 4.58 -8.72
C THR A 7 5.56 4.25 -8.34
N GLY A 8 4.64 4.25 -9.30
CA GLY A 8 3.20 4.15 -9.03
C GLY A 8 2.63 5.43 -8.41
N GLY A 9 3.19 6.60 -8.78
CA GLY A 9 2.86 7.89 -8.17
C GLY A 9 1.45 8.42 -8.47
N ALA A 10 0.77 7.92 -9.51
CA ALA A 10 -0.62 8.22 -9.83
C ALA A 10 -1.62 7.26 -9.15
N GLY A 11 -1.14 6.21 -8.48
CA GLY A 11 -1.97 5.27 -7.72
C GLY A 11 -2.46 5.84 -6.40
N PHE A 12 -3.27 5.04 -5.67
CA PHE A 12 -3.82 5.42 -4.37
C PHE A 12 -2.72 5.84 -3.36
N ILE A 13 -1.80 4.93 -3.04
CA ILE A 13 -0.76 5.21 -2.04
C ILE A 13 0.24 6.24 -2.61
N GLY A 14 0.64 6.09 -3.88
CA GLY A 14 1.64 6.95 -4.51
C GLY A 14 1.22 8.42 -4.59
N SER A 15 -0.02 8.72 -4.95
CA SER A 15 -0.52 10.10 -5.04
C SER A 15 -0.65 10.78 -3.66
N ASN A 16 -0.94 10.01 -2.61
CA ASN A 16 -0.88 10.50 -1.23
C ASN A 16 0.56 10.78 -0.80
N MET A 17 1.50 9.85 -1.12
CA MET A 17 2.92 10.05 -0.81
C MET A 17 3.50 11.26 -1.54
N THR A 18 3.11 11.45 -2.81
CA THR A 18 3.52 12.63 -3.60
C THR A 18 3.14 13.93 -2.88
N ARG A 19 1.87 14.07 -2.46
CA ARG A 19 1.42 15.27 -1.74
C ARG A 19 2.15 15.45 -0.42
N PHE A 20 2.29 14.37 0.34
CA PHE A 20 2.99 14.40 1.62
C PHE A 20 4.43 14.90 1.49
N LEU A 21 5.17 14.47 0.47
CA LEU A 21 6.54 14.93 0.22
C LEU A 21 6.60 16.37 -0.28
N LEU A 22 5.67 16.78 -1.15
CA LEU A 22 5.55 18.19 -1.58
C LEU A 22 5.27 19.11 -0.39
N ASP A 23 4.39 18.71 0.54
CA ASP A 23 4.09 19.45 1.77
C ASP A 23 5.32 19.54 2.71
N LYS A 24 6.25 18.59 2.61
CA LYS A 24 7.56 18.63 3.29
C LYS A 24 8.60 19.48 2.55
N GLY A 25 8.27 20.03 1.39
CA GLY A 25 9.16 20.83 0.56
C GLY A 25 10.19 20.04 -0.26
N GLU A 26 9.95 18.72 -0.44
CA GLU A 26 10.81 17.88 -1.29
C GLU A 26 10.50 18.05 -2.77
N SER A 27 11.51 17.84 -3.63
CA SER A 27 11.31 17.70 -5.07
C SER A 27 10.87 16.28 -5.39
N VAL A 28 9.73 16.12 -6.06
CA VAL A 28 9.15 14.81 -6.33
C VAL A 28 9.11 14.52 -7.83
N ARG A 29 9.69 13.37 -8.21
CA ARG A 29 9.45 12.73 -9.50
C ARG A 29 8.52 11.54 -9.32
N ILE A 30 7.63 11.31 -10.28
CA ILE A 30 6.83 10.09 -10.33
C ILE A 30 7.09 9.32 -11.62
N LEU A 31 7.04 7.98 -11.53
CA LEU A 31 7.00 7.05 -12.66
C LEU A 31 5.69 6.27 -12.57
N ASP A 32 4.84 6.40 -13.59
CA ASP A 32 3.55 5.69 -13.65
C ASP A 32 3.19 5.39 -15.12
N ASN A 33 2.59 4.25 -15.40
CA ASN A 33 2.07 3.87 -16.71
C ASN A 33 0.55 4.02 -16.81
N PHE A 34 -0.10 4.49 -15.76
CA PHE A 34 -1.55 4.69 -15.64
C PHE A 34 -2.40 3.42 -15.83
N GLU A 35 -1.82 2.22 -15.73
CA GLU A 35 -2.60 0.97 -15.80
C GLU A 35 -3.61 0.85 -14.63
N THR A 36 -3.22 1.29 -13.43
CA THR A 36 -4.07 1.36 -12.24
C THR A 36 -4.03 2.73 -11.57
N GLY A 37 -3.05 3.54 -11.88
CA GLY A 37 -2.96 4.95 -11.53
C GLY A 37 -3.99 5.78 -12.31
N ARG A 38 -4.41 6.91 -11.75
CA ARG A 38 -5.43 7.79 -12.34
C ARG A 38 -4.87 9.20 -12.46
N GLU A 39 -5.05 9.82 -13.62
CA GLU A 39 -4.61 11.19 -13.86
C GLU A 39 -5.25 12.17 -12.86
N GLU A 40 -6.53 11.96 -12.52
CA GLU A 40 -7.24 12.81 -11.56
C GLU A 40 -6.54 12.87 -10.18
N ASN A 41 -5.82 11.82 -9.81
CA ASN A 41 -5.09 11.79 -8.55
C ASN A 41 -3.91 12.78 -8.51
N ILE A 42 -3.34 13.11 -9.66
CA ILE A 42 -2.14 13.97 -9.76
C ILE A 42 -2.40 15.30 -10.45
N GLU A 43 -3.52 15.46 -11.17
CA GLU A 43 -3.84 16.69 -11.91
C GLU A 43 -3.71 17.96 -11.05
N PRO A 44 -4.24 18.02 -9.80
CA PRO A 44 -4.12 19.22 -8.97
C PRO A 44 -2.69 19.61 -8.59
N ILE A 45 -1.74 18.67 -8.68
CA ILE A 45 -0.31 18.87 -8.33
C ILE A 45 0.62 18.69 -9.53
N ARG A 46 0.05 18.64 -10.74
CA ARG A 46 0.79 18.31 -11.98
C ARG A 46 1.97 19.25 -12.25
N ARG A 47 1.87 20.51 -11.82
CA ARG A 47 2.91 21.54 -12.02
C ARG A 47 4.03 21.45 -11.01
N ASP A 48 3.81 20.79 -9.89
CA ASP A 48 4.75 20.71 -8.77
C ASP A 48 5.59 19.43 -8.82
N ILE A 49 5.32 18.54 -9.79
CA ILE A 49 5.98 17.23 -9.94
C ILE A 49 6.71 17.10 -11.28
N ASP A 50 7.75 16.27 -11.29
CA ASP A 50 8.42 15.78 -12.49
C ASP A 50 7.79 14.43 -12.88
N LEU A 51 6.90 14.39 -13.90
CA LEU A 51 6.24 13.17 -14.35
C LEU A 51 7.05 12.49 -15.46
N THR A 52 7.41 11.24 -15.22
CA THR A 52 7.85 10.29 -16.24
C THR A 52 6.71 9.27 -16.47
N GLU A 53 6.08 9.34 -17.62
CA GLU A 53 5.17 8.29 -18.05
C GLU A 53 5.99 7.10 -18.54
N GLY A 54 5.77 5.92 -17.93
CA GLY A 54 6.54 4.72 -18.25
C GLY A 54 6.24 3.56 -17.32
N ASP A 55 6.73 2.39 -17.69
CA ASP A 55 6.47 1.13 -17.01
C ASP A 55 7.72 0.65 -16.25
N VAL A 56 7.53 0.12 -15.03
CA VAL A 56 8.64 -0.47 -14.25
C VAL A 56 9.24 -1.71 -14.91
N ARG A 57 8.52 -2.34 -15.84
CA ARG A 57 9.04 -3.46 -16.67
C ARG A 57 10.02 -2.99 -17.74
N ASP A 58 9.95 -1.71 -18.14
CA ASP A 58 10.87 -1.12 -19.10
C ASP A 58 12.08 -0.49 -18.40
N MET A 59 13.23 -1.13 -18.56
CA MET A 59 14.48 -0.71 -17.94
C MET A 59 14.90 0.72 -18.33
N ASP A 60 14.64 1.15 -19.55
CA ASP A 60 15.04 2.51 -19.98
C ASP A 60 14.18 3.58 -19.33
N SER A 61 12.88 3.36 -19.19
CA SER A 61 11.98 4.20 -18.40
C SER A 61 12.40 4.28 -16.94
N VAL A 62 12.76 3.14 -16.32
CA VAL A 62 13.22 3.09 -14.94
C VAL A 62 14.53 3.85 -14.75
N LYS A 63 15.55 3.62 -15.62
CA LYS A 63 16.82 4.35 -15.57
C LYS A 63 16.64 5.86 -15.69
N LYS A 64 15.76 6.30 -16.61
CA LYS A 64 15.43 7.72 -16.76
C LYS A 64 14.80 8.29 -15.49
N ALA A 65 13.86 7.55 -14.89
CA ALA A 65 13.16 7.99 -13.69
C ALA A 65 14.08 8.06 -12.46
N VAL A 66 15.01 7.12 -12.29
CA VAL A 66 15.92 7.02 -11.15
C VAL A 66 17.07 8.05 -11.23
N SER A 67 17.40 8.55 -12.44
CA SER A 67 18.54 9.44 -12.64
C SER A 67 18.44 10.72 -11.80
N GLY A 68 19.45 10.94 -10.93
CA GLY A 68 19.58 12.12 -10.10
C GLY A 68 18.55 12.24 -8.98
N VAL A 69 18.05 11.11 -8.47
CA VAL A 69 17.22 11.05 -7.26
C VAL A 69 18.01 10.46 -6.10
N ASP A 70 17.71 10.92 -4.90
CA ASP A 70 18.37 10.47 -3.66
C ASP A 70 17.60 9.31 -3.02
N THR A 71 16.27 9.36 -3.10
CA THR A 71 15.38 8.37 -2.46
C THR A 71 14.38 7.79 -3.46
N VAL A 72 14.15 6.48 -3.39
CA VAL A 72 13.10 5.79 -4.17
C VAL A 72 12.06 5.21 -3.24
N TYR A 73 10.79 5.61 -3.42
CA TYR A 73 9.61 4.96 -2.86
C TYR A 73 9.01 4.05 -3.92
N HIS A 74 9.28 2.74 -3.82
CA HIS A 74 8.80 1.77 -4.81
C HIS A 74 7.40 1.28 -4.43
N LEU A 75 6.38 1.97 -4.96
CA LEU A 75 4.96 1.70 -4.71
C LEU A 75 4.24 1.08 -5.91
N ALA A 76 4.85 1.10 -7.10
CA ALA A 76 4.30 0.48 -8.30
C ALA A 76 4.14 -1.03 -8.11
N ALA A 77 2.90 -1.51 -8.24
CA ALA A 77 2.57 -2.92 -8.16
C ALA A 77 1.12 -3.16 -8.58
N LEU A 78 0.82 -4.37 -9.03
CA LEU A 78 -0.55 -4.87 -9.13
C LEU A 78 -0.97 -5.43 -7.76
N GLY A 79 -1.66 -4.63 -6.96
CA GLY A 79 -1.91 -4.83 -5.53
C GLY A 79 -3.21 -5.57 -5.22
N SER A 80 -3.48 -6.74 -5.84
CA SER A 80 -4.73 -7.48 -5.61
C SER A 80 -4.55 -8.98 -5.63
N VAL A 81 -4.98 -9.67 -4.56
CA VAL A 81 -5.03 -11.13 -4.50
C VAL A 81 -5.94 -11.71 -5.60
N PRO A 82 -7.22 -11.28 -5.75
CA PRO A 82 -8.07 -11.81 -6.83
C PRO A 82 -7.51 -11.60 -8.24
N ARG A 83 -6.92 -10.43 -8.51
CA ARG A 83 -6.24 -10.17 -9.80
C ARG A 83 -5.12 -11.17 -10.02
N SER A 84 -4.27 -11.40 -9.03
CA SER A 84 -3.12 -12.28 -9.15
C SER A 84 -3.49 -13.75 -9.38
N LEU A 85 -4.64 -14.19 -8.86
CA LEU A 85 -5.18 -15.52 -9.14
C LEU A 85 -5.69 -15.64 -10.57
N LYS A 86 -6.27 -14.57 -11.11
CA LYS A 86 -6.78 -14.51 -12.49
C LYS A 86 -5.66 -14.32 -13.52
N ASP A 87 -4.68 -13.49 -13.21
CA ASP A 87 -3.53 -13.17 -14.07
C ASP A 87 -2.23 -13.17 -13.26
N PRO A 88 -1.68 -14.36 -12.98
CA PRO A 88 -0.44 -14.49 -12.24
C PRO A 88 0.79 -14.03 -13.07
N VAL A 89 0.72 -14.13 -14.40
CA VAL A 89 1.85 -13.80 -15.28
C VAL A 89 2.12 -12.29 -15.24
N THR A 90 1.12 -11.46 -15.51
CA THR A 90 1.28 -10.00 -15.46
C THR A 90 1.59 -9.53 -14.03
N THR A 91 0.97 -10.16 -13.01
CA THR A 91 1.28 -9.85 -11.61
C THR A 91 2.76 -10.12 -11.30
N HIS A 92 3.30 -11.26 -11.73
CA HIS A 92 4.72 -11.58 -11.55
C HIS A 92 5.61 -10.58 -12.29
N ASP A 93 5.30 -10.31 -13.54
CA ASP A 93 6.13 -9.44 -14.39
C ASP A 93 6.23 -8.01 -13.82
N VAL A 94 5.11 -7.42 -13.43
CA VAL A 94 5.11 -6.08 -12.79
C VAL A 94 5.78 -6.11 -11.42
N ASN A 95 5.35 -7.03 -10.54
CA ASN A 95 5.75 -6.98 -9.12
C ASN A 95 7.14 -7.55 -8.85
N VAL A 96 7.63 -8.48 -9.67
CA VAL A 96 8.94 -9.12 -9.48
C VAL A 96 9.97 -8.54 -10.44
N ASN A 97 9.74 -8.64 -11.76
CA ASN A 97 10.69 -8.13 -12.74
C ASN A 97 10.77 -6.60 -12.68
N GLY A 98 9.62 -5.90 -12.50
CA GLY A 98 9.59 -4.46 -12.29
C GLY A 98 10.36 -4.03 -11.04
N THR A 99 10.18 -4.74 -9.91
CA THR A 99 10.95 -4.47 -8.67
C THR A 99 12.44 -4.71 -8.91
N PHE A 100 12.82 -5.78 -9.59
CA PHE A 100 14.21 -6.07 -9.91
C PHE A 100 14.84 -4.97 -10.79
N ASN A 101 14.12 -4.47 -11.79
CA ASN A 101 14.58 -3.36 -12.62
C ASN A 101 14.83 -2.08 -11.80
N VAL A 102 13.91 -1.76 -10.88
CA VAL A 102 14.06 -0.60 -9.98
C VAL A 102 15.27 -0.75 -9.07
N LEU A 103 15.49 -1.95 -8.48
CA LEU A 103 16.66 -2.22 -7.65
C LEU A 103 17.97 -2.08 -8.43
N LEU A 104 18.06 -2.63 -9.65
CA LEU A 104 19.24 -2.52 -10.50
C LEU A 104 19.54 -1.07 -10.86
N ALA A 105 18.53 -0.32 -11.33
CA ALA A 105 18.70 1.07 -11.71
C ALA A 105 19.05 1.96 -10.51
N ALA A 106 18.43 1.72 -9.34
CA ALA A 106 18.74 2.43 -8.11
C ALA A 106 20.19 2.21 -7.65
N ARG A 107 20.66 0.96 -7.69
CA ARG A 107 22.07 0.63 -7.42
C ARG A 107 23.02 1.34 -8.37
N ASP A 108 22.75 1.26 -9.68
CA ASP A 108 23.64 1.82 -10.71
C ASP A 108 23.67 3.35 -10.70
N ALA A 109 22.57 3.98 -10.24
CA ALA A 109 22.48 5.42 -10.03
C ALA A 109 22.97 5.88 -8.64
N SER A 110 23.42 4.95 -7.78
CA SER A 110 23.86 5.24 -6.40
C SER A 110 22.81 5.95 -5.57
N VAL A 111 21.52 5.49 -5.69
CA VAL A 111 20.43 5.98 -4.85
C VAL A 111 20.74 5.69 -3.39
N GLU A 112 20.60 6.70 -2.53
CA GLU A 112 20.96 6.61 -1.11
C GLU A 112 20.00 5.70 -0.33
N ARG A 113 18.69 5.76 -0.65
CA ARG A 113 17.66 5.02 0.08
C ARG A 113 16.55 4.48 -0.83
N LEU A 114 16.14 3.23 -0.58
CA LEU A 114 14.96 2.64 -1.22
C LEU A 114 13.97 2.11 -0.18
N VAL A 115 12.71 2.52 -0.27
CA VAL A 115 11.60 2.00 0.53
C VAL A 115 10.65 1.21 -0.37
N LEU A 116 10.47 -0.08 -0.05
CA LEU A 116 9.61 -1.01 -0.82
C LEU A 116 8.25 -1.20 -0.14
N ALA A 117 7.18 -1.01 -0.89
CA ALA A 117 5.84 -1.41 -0.48
C ALA A 117 5.70 -2.94 -0.51
N SER A 118 5.74 -3.57 0.66
CA SER A 118 5.39 -4.97 0.87
C SER A 118 3.95 -5.10 1.38
N SER A 119 3.55 -6.28 1.86
CA SER A 119 2.17 -6.57 2.25
C SER A 119 2.10 -7.62 3.34
N SER A 120 1.08 -7.54 4.21
CA SER A 120 0.72 -8.59 5.15
C SER A 120 0.33 -9.92 4.49
N SER A 121 -0.01 -9.92 3.19
CA SER A 121 -0.34 -11.14 2.43
C SER A 121 0.81 -12.15 2.32
N ILE A 122 2.03 -11.76 2.67
CA ILE A 122 3.18 -12.68 2.75
C ILE A 122 3.07 -13.69 3.88
N TYR A 123 2.28 -13.40 4.93
CA TYR A 123 2.09 -14.30 6.06
C TYR A 123 1.13 -15.45 5.78
N GLY A 124 0.26 -15.30 4.77
CA GLY A 124 -0.77 -16.30 4.45
C GLY A 124 -1.73 -16.55 5.62
N GLU A 125 -2.14 -17.79 5.80
CA GLU A 125 -3.05 -18.24 6.87
C GLU A 125 -2.32 -18.53 8.19
N ASN A 126 -1.33 -17.71 8.55
CA ASN A 126 -0.62 -17.94 9.80
C ASN A 126 -1.54 -17.67 11.00
N ALA A 127 -1.72 -18.70 11.83
CA ALA A 127 -2.59 -18.65 13.01
C ALA A 127 -2.02 -17.82 14.18
N VAL A 128 -0.74 -17.47 14.14
CA VAL A 128 -0.08 -16.70 15.20
C VAL A 128 -0.48 -15.22 15.09
N LEU A 129 -1.12 -14.73 16.15
CA LEU A 129 -1.50 -13.32 16.28
C LEU A 129 -0.97 -12.75 17.60
N PRO A 130 -0.51 -11.50 17.61
CA PRO A 130 -0.29 -10.65 16.43
C PRO A 130 0.84 -11.20 15.54
N GLN A 131 0.69 -10.98 14.20
CA GLN A 131 1.73 -11.36 13.23
C GLN A 131 2.97 -10.49 13.43
N HIS A 132 4.12 -11.12 13.54
CA HIS A 132 5.42 -10.43 13.70
C HIS A 132 6.43 -10.88 12.63
N GLU A 133 7.46 -10.10 12.39
CA GLU A 133 8.40 -10.29 11.27
C GLU A 133 9.30 -11.53 11.42
N GLY A 134 9.32 -12.17 12.59
CA GLY A 134 9.99 -13.46 12.82
C GLY A 134 9.22 -14.68 12.33
N LEU A 135 7.95 -14.50 11.89
CA LEU A 135 7.16 -15.59 11.32
C LEU A 135 7.66 -15.96 9.91
N PRO A 136 7.57 -17.24 9.53
CA PRO A 136 7.94 -17.66 8.19
C PRO A 136 7.05 -17.01 7.14
N LEU A 137 7.62 -16.73 5.96
CA LEU A 137 6.86 -16.31 4.79
C LEU A 137 6.07 -17.52 4.27
N ALA A 138 4.76 -17.42 4.24
CA ALA A 138 3.86 -18.49 3.81
C ALA A 138 2.73 -17.96 2.89
N PRO A 139 3.06 -17.22 1.82
CA PRO A 139 2.04 -16.61 0.95
C PRO A 139 1.18 -17.67 0.27
N ILE A 140 -0.13 -17.44 0.24
CA ILE A 140 -1.13 -18.34 -0.38
C ILE A 140 -1.66 -17.82 -1.72
N SER A 141 -1.06 -16.76 -2.25
CA SER A 141 -1.43 -16.16 -3.54
C SER A 141 -0.21 -15.70 -4.33
N PRO A 142 -0.29 -15.63 -5.68
CA PRO A 142 0.78 -15.05 -6.49
C PRO A 142 1.16 -13.63 -6.09
N TYR A 143 0.19 -12.81 -5.68
CA TYR A 143 0.45 -11.48 -5.13
C TYR A 143 1.32 -11.52 -3.86
N GLY A 144 0.91 -12.31 -2.87
CA GLY A 144 1.71 -12.48 -1.64
C GLY A 144 3.11 -13.01 -1.94
N GLY A 145 3.21 -14.01 -2.83
CA GLY A 145 4.48 -14.55 -3.31
C GLY A 145 5.37 -13.49 -3.97
N SER A 146 4.81 -12.64 -4.84
CA SER A 146 5.55 -11.56 -5.50
C SER A 146 6.12 -10.54 -4.51
N LYS A 147 5.34 -10.21 -3.45
CA LYS A 147 5.81 -9.31 -2.39
C LYS A 147 6.91 -9.94 -1.53
N ALA A 148 6.81 -11.23 -1.22
CA ALA A 148 7.85 -11.97 -0.51
C ALA A 148 9.17 -12.01 -1.32
N ILE A 149 9.10 -12.25 -2.64
CA ILE A 149 10.27 -12.20 -3.53
C ILE A 149 10.88 -10.79 -3.52
N GLY A 150 10.07 -9.73 -3.56
CA GLY A 150 10.55 -8.35 -3.48
C GLY A 150 11.38 -8.09 -2.22
N GLU A 151 10.95 -8.57 -1.04
CA GLU A 151 11.69 -8.45 0.22
C GLU A 151 13.03 -9.21 0.17
N ILE A 152 13.03 -10.43 -0.40
CA ILE A 152 14.24 -11.25 -0.53
C ILE A 152 15.25 -10.56 -1.45
N LEU A 153 14.79 -10.03 -2.59
CA LEU A 153 15.64 -9.27 -3.52
C LEU A 153 16.24 -8.04 -2.83
N LEU A 154 15.43 -7.27 -2.14
CA LEU A 154 15.85 -6.07 -1.43
C LEU A 154 16.93 -6.40 -0.39
N LYS A 155 16.72 -7.43 0.43
CA LYS A 155 17.71 -7.91 1.41
C LYS A 155 19.01 -8.36 0.73
N SER A 156 18.91 -9.06 -0.39
CA SER A 156 20.06 -9.51 -1.16
C SER A 156 20.88 -8.34 -1.72
N PHE A 157 20.20 -7.25 -2.16
CA PHE A 157 20.89 -6.05 -2.65
C PHE A 157 21.60 -5.29 -1.52
N TYR A 158 21.01 -5.25 -0.32
CA TYR A 158 21.68 -4.72 0.84
C TYR A 158 22.96 -5.51 1.18
N GLU A 159 22.86 -6.83 1.29
CA GLU A 159 24.00 -7.68 1.66
C GLU A 159 25.11 -7.67 0.60
N ALA A 160 24.74 -7.67 -0.69
CA ALA A 160 25.72 -7.76 -1.78
C ALA A 160 26.35 -6.41 -2.16
N TYR A 161 25.59 -5.32 -2.06
CA TYR A 161 25.96 -4.01 -2.60
C TYR A 161 25.94 -2.88 -1.56
N GLY A 162 25.49 -3.15 -0.33
CA GLY A 162 25.35 -2.11 0.71
C GLY A 162 24.23 -1.12 0.43
N MET A 163 23.28 -1.44 -0.48
CA MET A 163 22.19 -0.55 -0.84
C MET A 163 21.20 -0.39 0.32
N GLU A 164 21.19 0.77 0.96
CA GLU A 164 20.32 1.03 2.09
C GLU A 164 18.84 1.00 1.71
N SER A 165 18.10 0.10 2.35
CA SER A 165 16.72 -0.16 1.96
C SER A 165 15.88 -0.75 3.10
N LEU A 166 14.57 -0.56 3.05
CA LEU A 166 13.59 -1.14 3.97
C LEU A 166 12.33 -1.59 3.23
N SER A 167 11.71 -2.68 3.70
CA SER A 167 10.41 -3.15 3.20
C SER A 167 9.32 -2.86 4.23
N LEU A 168 8.22 -2.28 3.82
CA LEU A 168 7.08 -1.96 4.68
C LEU A 168 5.90 -2.88 4.35
N ARG A 169 5.55 -3.78 5.27
CA ARG A 169 4.41 -4.70 5.15
C ARG A 169 3.14 -3.99 5.55
N TYR A 170 2.42 -3.44 4.57
CA TYR A 170 1.18 -2.72 4.84
C TYR A 170 0.03 -3.67 5.18
N TYR A 171 -0.80 -3.25 6.14
CA TYR A 171 -2.05 -3.91 6.53
C TYR A 171 -3.24 -3.05 6.12
N ASN A 172 -4.09 -3.57 5.24
CA ASN A 172 -5.40 -3.04 4.83
C ASN A 172 -5.48 -1.51 4.78
N VAL A 173 -4.64 -0.89 3.97
CA VAL A 173 -4.57 0.57 3.81
C VAL A 173 -5.88 1.11 3.24
N PHE A 174 -6.37 2.20 3.80
CA PHE A 174 -7.57 2.90 3.33
C PHE A 174 -7.43 4.42 3.45
N GLY A 175 -8.21 5.16 2.65
CA GLY A 175 -8.23 6.63 2.69
C GLY A 175 -8.59 7.30 1.37
N PRO A 176 -8.41 8.62 1.28
CA PRO A 176 -8.62 9.41 0.08
C PRO A 176 -7.93 8.87 -1.16
N ARG A 177 -8.56 9.01 -2.33
CA ARG A 177 -8.05 8.56 -3.64
C ARG A 177 -7.96 7.04 -3.83
N GLN A 178 -8.51 6.25 -2.91
CA GLN A 178 -8.69 4.82 -3.13
C GLN A 178 -9.90 4.58 -4.03
N ASP A 179 -9.67 3.96 -5.20
CA ASP A 179 -10.69 3.81 -6.25
C ASP A 179 -11.78 2.79 -5.85
N PRO A 180 -13.06 3.20 -5.71
CA PRO A 180 -14.17 2.30 -5.46
C PRO A 180 -14.69 1.59 -6.72
N THR A 181 -14.30 2.05 -7.91
CA THR A 181 -14.81 1.55 -9.20
C THR A 181 -13.98 0.40 -9.75
N SER A 182 -12.79 0.17 -9.19
CA SER A 182 -11.92 -0.94 -9.60
C SER A 182 -12.61 -2.28 -9.39
N GLN A 183 -12.53 -3.17 -10.36
CA GLN A 183 -12.99 -4.57 -10.24
C GLN A 183 -12.38 -5.29 -9.02
N TYR A 184 -11.25 -4.80 -8.52
CA TYR A 184 -10.50 -5.34 -7.41
C TYR A 184 -10.46 -4.38 -6.21
N ALA A 185 -11.46 -3.50 -6.09
CA ALA A 185 -11.52 -2.53 -5.01
C ALA A 185 -11.54 -3.21 -3.63
N ALA A 186 -10.92 -2.55 -2.65
CA ALA A 186 -10.92 -3.00 -1.25
C ALA A 186 -12.30 -2.82 -0.60
N ALA A 187 -12.53 -3.44 0.55
CA ALA A 187 -13.83 -3.46 1.22
C ALA A 187 -14.37 -2.06 1.54
N ILE A 188 -13.57 -1.17 2.14
CA ILE A 188 -14.02 0.17 2.55
C ILE A 188 -14.54 1.00 1.37
N PRO A 189 -13.79 1.20 0.26
CA PRO A 189 -14.32 1.95 -0.87
C PRO A 189 -15.56 1.30 -1.50
N LEU A 190 -15.67 -0.03 -1.53
CA LEU A 190 -16.86 -0.72 -2.03
C LEU A 190 -18.08 -0.44 -1.15
N PHE A 191 -17.93 -0.52 0.17
CA PHE A 191 -19.04 -0.26 1.10
C PHE A 191 -19.50 1.19 1.05
N VAL A 192 -18.56 2.15 1.00
CA VAL A 192 -18.90 3.57 0.86
C VAL A 192 -19.64 3.81 -0.45
N SER A 193 -19.12 3.30 -1.57
CA SER A 193 -19.76 3.48 -2.89
C SER A 193 -21.16 2.86 -2.96
N ALA A 194 -21.37 1.66 -2.38
CA ALA A 194 -22.69 1.02 -2.34
C ALA A 194 -23.69 1.87 -1.53
N LEU A 195 -23.30 2.27 -0.31
CA LEU A 195 -24.19 3.05 0.58
C LEU A 195 -24.49 4.45 0.04
N MET A 196 -23.55 5.10 -0.64
CA MET A 196 -23.80 6.39 -1.30
C MET A 196 -24.78 6.28 -2.47
N ARG A 197 -24.88 5.10 -3.10
CA ARG A 197 -25.85 4.79 -4.17
C ARG A 197 -27.15 4.17 -3.65
N ASP A 198 -27.39 4.22 -2.34
CA ASP A 198 -28.54 3.56 -1.70
C ASP A 198 -28.66 2.04 -2.00
N THR A 199 -27.51 1.39 -2.19
CA THR A 199 -27.44 -0.04 -2.48
C THR A 199 -26.88 -0.80 -1.26
N PRO A 200 -27.45 -1.96 -0.88
CA PRO A 200 -26.91 -2.79 0.19
C PRO A 200 -25.46 -3.20 -0.07
N PRO A 201 -24.54 -2.97 0.88
CA PRO A 201 -23.18 -3.48 0.78
C PRO A 201 -23.17 -5.01 0.93
N THR A 202 -22.28 -5.69 0.20
CA THR A 202 -22.13 -7.14 0.27
C THR A 202 -21.01 -7.51 1.21
N ILE A 203 -21.30 -8.31 2.23
CA ILE A 203 -20.33 -8.88 3.17
C ILE A 203 -20.17 -10.37 2.82
N PHE A 204 -18.91 -10.82 2.71
CA PHE A 204 -18.59 -12.23 2.52
C PHE A 204 -18.43 -12.90 3.89
N ASP A 205 -18.94 -14.14 4.04
CA ASP A 205 -19.01 -14.85 5.30
C ASP A 205 -19.89 -14.12 6.35
N ASP A 206 -19.62 -14.32 7.64
CA ASP A 206 -20.39 -13.79 8.79
C ASP A 206 -20.06 -12.32 9.15
N GLY A 207 -19.05 -11.73 8.50
CA GLY A 207 -18.59 -10.36 8.80
C GLY A 207 -17.74 -10.23 10.07
N GLU A 208 -17.47 -11.32 10.77
CA GLU A 208 -16.64 -11.35 11.98
C GLU A 208 -15.13 -11.48 11.68
N GLN A 209 -14.77 -11.62 10.40
CA GLN A 209 -13.37 -11.52 10.00
C GLN A 209 -12.82 -10.14 10.35
N SER A 210 -11.67 -10.12 11.04
CA SER A 210 -11.07 -8.88 11.54
C SER A 210 -9.75 -8.53 10.86
N ARG A 211 -9.50 -7.23 10.72
CA ARG A 211 -8.32 -6.69 10.04
C ARG A 211 -7.75 -5.51 10.81
N GLY A 212 -6.42 -5.39 10.80
CA GLY A 212 -5.75 -4.14 11.15
C GLY A 212 -5.90 -3.15 9.98
N PHE A 213 -6.87 -2.26 10.04
CA PHE A 213 -7.05 -1.21 9.02
C PHE A 213 -6.10 -0.04 9.31
N THR A 214 -5.35 0.37 8.31
CA THR A 214 -4.33 1.43 8.42
C THR A 214 -4.73 2.64 7.58
N TYR A 215 -5.02 3.75 8.24
CA TYR A 215 -5.31 4.99 7.51
C TYR A 215 -4.06 5.49 6.76
N ILE A 216 -4.27 6.05 5.59
CA ILE A 216 -3.22 6.43 4.64
C ILE A 216 -2.15 7.34 5.25
N ASP A 217 -2.50 8.29 6.13
CA ASP A 217 -1.52 9.20 6.75
C ASP A 217 -0.49 8.45 7.60
N ASN A 218 -0.91 7.36 8.28
CA ASN A 218 0.02 6.50 9.02
C ASN A 218 1.03 5.83 8.08
N VAL A 219 0.58 5.41 6.88
CA VAL A 219 1.45 4.81 5.87
C VAL A 219 2.41 5.84 5.29
N MET A 220 1.96 7.09 5.03
CA MET A 220 2.83 8.17 4.57
C MET A 220 3.93 8.46 5.59
N ASN A 221 3.55 8.59 6.86
CA ASN A 221 4.50 8.80 7.95
C ASN A 221 5.52 7.64 8.06
N ALA A 222 5.05 6.38 7.97
CA ALA A 222 5.95 5.21 8.01
C ALA A 222 6.97 5.20 6.87
N ASN A 223 6.53 5.52 5.63
CA ASN A 223 7.42 5.63 4.47
C ASN A 223 8.49 6.72 4.68
N TYR A 224 8.08 7.87 5.16
CA TYR A 224 8.98 8.99 5.42
C TYR A 224 10.00 8.65 6.51
N LEU A 225 9.56 8.05 7.62
CA LEU A 225 10.44 7.58 8.69
C LEU A 225 11.41 6.50 8.19
N ALA A 226 10.97 5.58 7.34
CA ALA A 226 11.83 4.57 6.73
C ALA A 226 12.87 5.18 5.78
N ALA A 227 12.51 6.24 5.06
CA ALA A 227 13.42 6.94 4.17
C ALA A 227 14.47 7.77 4.92
N THR A 228 14.12 8.31 6.10
CA THR A 228 14.96 9.26 6.84
C THR A 228 15.65 8.67 8.08
N CYS A 229 15.40 7.39 8.43
CA CYS A 229 16.05 6.76 9.57
C CYS A 229 17.57 6.63 9.38
N SER A 230 18.30 6.55 10.49
CA SER A 230 19.77 6.53 10.49
C SER A 230 20.37 5.28 9.88
N LYS A 231 19.63 4.16 9.84
CA LYS A 231 20.05 2.88 9.28
C LYS A 231 18.89 2.17 8.58
N ALA A 232 19.15 1.66 7.39
CA ALA A 232 18.24 0.85 6.61
C ALA A 232 18.97 -0.40 6.08
N THR A 233 18.65 -1.56 6.63
CA THR A 233 19.47 -2.78 6.57
C THR A 233 18.83 -3.89 5.74
N GLY A 234 18.01 -3.53 4.76
CA GLY A 234 17.28 -4.49 3.92
C GLY A 234 16.23 -5.28 4.70
N GLU A 235 15.81 -4.80 5.88
CA GLU A 235 14.85 -5.50 6.72
C GLU A 235 13.40 -5.13 6.35
N ALA A 236 12.49 -6.05 6.68
CA ALA A 236 11.05 -5.81 6.59
C ALA A 236 10.46 -5.47 7.96
N MET A 237 9.37 -4.66 7.96
CA MET A 237 8.63 -4.32 9.17
C MET A 237 7.14 -4.12 8.88
N ASN A 238 6.30 -4.47 9.86
CA ASN A 238 4.86 -4.32 9.78
C ASN A 238 4.45 -2.87 10.00
N ILE A 239 3.54 -2.38 9.16
CA ILE A 239 2.95 -1.05 9.26
C ILE A 239 1.43 -1.19 9.35
N SER A 240 0.91 -0.96 10.54
CA SER A 240 -0.51 -1.09 10.89
C SER A 240 -0.85 -0.21 12.09
N THR A 241 -2.13 -0.20 12.46
CA THR A 241 -2.56 0.11 13.82
C THR A 241 -2.45 -1.14 14.69
N SER A 242 -2.41 -0.98 16.01
CA SER A 242 -2.40 -2.12 16.96
C SER A 242 -3.76 -2.77 17.14
N ASP A 243 -4.82 -2.21 16.52
CA ASP A 243 -6.20 -2.65 16.71
C ASP A 243 -6.70 -3.41 15.48
N ALA A 244 -7.50 -4.45 15.73
CA ALA A 244 -8.22 -5.17 14.70
C ALA A 244 -9.71 -4.81 14.75
N VAL A 245 -10.30 -4.52 13.59
CA VAL A 245 -11.71 -4.15 13.44
C VAL A 245 -12.40 -5.19 12.56
N THR A 246 -13.63 -5.65 12.96
CA THR A 246 -14.40 -6.59 12.14
C THR A 246 -15.02 -5.88 10.94
N VAL A 247 -15.31 -6.66 9.89
CA VAL A 247 -16.00 -6.14 8.70
C VAL A 247 -17.39 -5.60 9.06
N ASN A 248 -18.10 -6.26 9.99
CA ASN A 248 -19.38 -5.77 10.52
C ASN A 248 -19.24 -4.39 11.16
N THR A 249 -18.21 -4.18 11.99
CA THR A 249 -17.93 -2.86 12.59
C THR A 249 -17.66 -1.83 11.50
N VAL A 250 -16.85 -2.14 10.50
CA VAL A 250 -16.55 -1.23 9.38
C VAL A 250 -17.83 -0.79 8.66
N VAL A 251 -18.68 -1.74 8.27
CA VAL A 251 -19.93 -1.43 7.55
C VAL A 251 -20.86 -0.60 8.41
N ASN A 252 -21.06 -0.97 9.69
CA ASN A 252 -21.94 -0.24 10.59
C ASN A 252 -21.45 1.20 10.83
N THR A 253 -20.14 1.39 11.01
CA THR A 253 -19.55 2.74 11.12
C THR A 253 -19.81 3.58 9.87
N ILE A 254 -19.65 2.99 8.67
CA ILE A 254 -19.91 3.71 7.41
C ILE A 254 -21.40 4.05 7.28
N ARG A 255 -22.31 3.10 7.62
CA ARG A 255 -23.79 3.33 7.61
C ARG A 255 -24.16 4.48 8.52
N GLU A 256 -23.63 4.51 9.74
CA GLU A 256 -23.87 5.59 10.71
C GLU A 256 -23.38 6.94 10.17
N LEU A 257 -22.12 7.00 9.71
CA LEU A 257 -21.51 8.23 9.21
C LEU A 257 -22.21 8.79 7.97
N LEU A 258 -22.76 7.93 7.10
CA LEU A 258 -23.51 8.33 5.92
C LEU A 258 -25.01 8.57 6.19
N GLY A 259 -25.51 8.27 7.41
CA GLY A 259 -26.95 8.34 7.72
C GLY A 259 -27.78 7.27 7.02
N LYS A 260 -27.17 6.11 6.67
CA LYS A 260 -27.78 5.03 5.91
C LYS A 260 -28.09 3.78 6.77
N ASN A 261 -28.42 3.97 8.04
CA ASN A 261 -28.70 2.88 8.98
C ASN A 261 -29.87 1.97 8.56
N HIS A 262 -30.75 2.46 7.70
CA HIS A 262 -31.89 1.71 7.15
C HIS A 262 -31.49 0.72 6.05
N ILE A 263 -30.26 0.78 5.52
CA ILE A 263 -29.77 -0.14 4.49
C ILE A 263 -29.01 -1.27 5.17
N GLU A 264 -29.59 -2.46 5.18
CA GLU A 264 -28.94 -3.65 5.77
C GLU A 264 -27.97 -4.28 4.78
N PRO A 265 -26.78 -4.76 5.24
CA PRO A 265 -25.86 -5.48 4.39
C PRO A 265 -26.41 -6.85 3.96
N ILE A 266 -25.97 -7.33 2.80
CA ILE A 266 -26.26 -8.67 2.30
C ILE A 266 -25.04 -9.56 2.59
N TYR A 267 -25.28 -10.68 3.26
CA TYR A 267 -24.26 -11.69 3.55
C TYR A 267 -24.24 -12.77 2.47
N THR A 268 -23.04 -13.16 2.03
CA THR A 268 -22.84 -14.16 0.98
C THR A 268 -21.77 -15.18 1.40
N ASP A 269 -21.58 -16.22 0.60
CA ASP A 269 -20.58 -17.26 0.87
C ASP A 269 -19.16 -16.68 1.06
N PRO A 270 -18.32 -17.35 1.88
CA PRO A 270 -16.93 -16.95 2.08
C PRO A 270 -16.13 -16.86 0.78
N ARG A 271 -15.20 -15.90 0.69
CA ARG A 271 -14.28 -15.83 -0.46
C ARG A 271 -13.17 -16.87 -0.31
N PRO A 272 -12.85 -17.63 -1.36
CA PRO A 272 -11.69 -18.51 -1.35
C PRO A 272 -10.39 -17.72 -1.07
N GLY A 273 -9.59 -18.20 -0.12
CA GLY A 273 -8.31 -17.58 0.26
C GLY A 273 -8.45 -16.32 1.13
N ASP A 274 -9.62 -16.04 1.69
CA ASP A 274 -9.78 -14.95 2.67
C ASP A 274 -9.31 -15.40 4.06
N ILE A 275 -8.46 -14.61 4.69
CA ILE A 275 -7.89 -14.86 6.02
C ILE A 275 -8.89 -14.38 7.08
N LYS A 276 -9.24 -15.20 8.09
CA LYS A 276 -10.26 -14.82 9.07
C LYS A 276 -9.80 -13.64 9.96
N HIS A 277 -8.57 -13.65 10.46
CA HIS A 277 -8.06 -12.59 11.33
C HIS A 277 -6.66 -12.16 10.93
N SER A 278 -6.40 -10.86 10.88
CA SER A 278 -5.05 -10.32 10.73
C SER A 278 -4.84 -9.13 11.67
N LEU A 279 -3.83 -9.25 12.51
CA LEU A 279 -3.39 -8.24 13.47
C LEU A 279 -1.87 -8.17 13.45
N ALA A 280 -1.30 -6.98 13.36
CA ALA A 280 0.13 -6.78 13.30
C ALA A 280 0.75 -6.50 14.68
N ASP A 281 1.89 -7.08 14.94
CA ASP A 281 2.86 -6.53 15.89
C ASP A 281 3.70 -5.48 15.14
N ILE A 282 3.66 -4.23 15.61
CA ILE A 282 4.39 -3.09 15.06
C ILE A 282 5.63 -2.73 15.90
N GLY A 283 5.99 -3.56 16.87
CA GLY A 283 7.11 -3.32 17.80
C GLY A 283 8.44 -3.11 17.08
N LYS A 284 8.68 -3.82 15.98
CA LYS A 284 9.87 -3.65 15.16
C LYS A 284 9.92 -2.29 14.47
N ALA A 285 8.84 -1.84 13.86
CA ALA A 285 8.75 -0.52 13.23
C ALA A 285 8.92 0.60 14.26
N LYS A 286 8.29 0.47 15.43
CA LYS A 286 8.48 1.41 16.55
C LYS A 286 9.94 1.51 16.95
N LYS A 287 10.63 0.38 17.09
CA LYS A 287 12.03 0.33 17.54
C LYS A 287 13.02 0.87 16.48
N LEU A 288 12.84 0.52 15.20
CA LEU A 288 13.82 0.81 14.15
C LEU A 288 13.65 2.19 13.53
N ILE A 289 12.43 2.62 13.31
CA ILE A 289 12.13 3.89 12.62
C ILE A 289 11.28 4.85 13.47
N GLY A 290 10.96 4.51 14.72
CA GLY A 290 10.13 5.36 15.59
C GLY A 290 8.66 5.45 15.13
N PHE A 291 8.17 4.48 14.37
CA PHE A 291 6.81 4.50 13.87
C PHE A 291 5.77 4.31 14.99
N GLU A 292 4.87 5.27 15.11
CA GLU A 292 3.65 5.16 15.92
C GLU A 292 2.47 5.63 15.09
N PRO A 293 1.38 4.83 14.97
CA PRO A 293 0.20 5.25 14.24
C PRO A 293 -0.46 6.43 14.98
N SER A 294 -0.60 7.56 14.32
CA SER A 294 -1.17 8.80 14.86
C SER A 294 -2.66 8.97 14.58
N VAL A 295 -3.21 8.20 13.65
CA VAL A 295 -4.61 8.25 13.24
C VAL A 295 -5.24 6.89 13.51
N SER A 296 -6.25 6.85 14.40
CA SER A 296 -7.04 5.64 14.67
C SER A 296 -7.95 5.28 13.49
N PHE A 297 -8.53 4.06 13.52
CA PHE A 297 -9.54 3.65 12.54
C PHE A 297 -10.72 4.64 12.48
N ASP A 298 -11.28 5.01 13.63
CA ASP A 298 -12.44 5.91 13.71
C ASP A 298 -12.16 7.31 13.16
N GLN A 299 -10.98 7.84 13.43
CA GLN A 299 -10.56 9.12 12.86
C GLN A 299 -10.35 9.02 11.35
N GLY A 300 -9.70 7.96 10.91
CA GLY A 300 -9.38 7.73 9.49
C GLY A 300 -10.63 7.51 8.64
N ILE A 301 -11.59 6.71 9.13
CA ILE A 301 -12.81 6.42 8.37
C ILE A 301 -13.68 7.66 8.19
N ARG A 302 -13.77 8.57 9.19
CA ARG A 302 -14.46 9.86 9.06
C ARG A 302 -13.82 10.71 7.96
N ARG A 303 -12.49 10.88 8.00
CA ARG A 303 -11.76 11.64 6.96
C ARG A 303 -11.91 11.03 5.56
N ALA A 304 -11.89 9.70 5.47
CA ALA A 304 -12.09 9.02 4.20
C ALA A 304 -13.50 9.25 3.65
N ILE A 305 -14.54 9.17 4.49
CA ILE A 305 -15.93 9.40 4.09
C ILE A 305 -16.15 10.84 3.65
N ASP A 306 -15.59 11.83 4.36
CA ASP A 306 -15.69 13.23 3.96
C ASP A 306 -15.12 13.44 2.57
N TRP A 307 -13.93 12.85 2.31
CA TRP A 307 -13.33 12.89 0.97
C TRP A 307 -14.22 12.22 -0.10
N TYR A 308 -14.80 11.05 0.18
CA TYR A 308 -15.69 10.36 -0.76
C TYR A 308 -16.94 11.16 -1.09
N ARG A 309 -17.53 11.85 -0.11
CA ARG A 309 -18.70 12.74 -0.32
C ARG A 309 -18.43 13.87 -1.31
N GLU A 310 -17.18 14.36 -1.33
CA GLU A 310 -16.78 15.46 -2.20
C GLU A 310 -16.35 15.00 -3.59
N ASN A 311 -15.99 13.70 -3.75
CA ASN A 311 -15.33 13.20 -4.94
C ASN A 311 -16.04 12.02 -5.64
N LEU A 312 -17.16 11.52 -5.12
CA LEU A 312 -18.03 10.51 -5.74
C LEU A 312 -19.42 11.06 -6.02
#